data_749ed5e23c0c03fbd54239a05b5e43e0
#
_entry.id   749ed5e23c0c03fbd54239a05b5e43e0
#
_cell.length_a   1.000
_cell.length_b   1.000
_cell.length_c   1.000
_cell.angle_alpha   90.00
_cell.angle_beta   90.00
_cell.angle_gamma   90.00
#
_symmetry.space_group_name_H-M   'P 1'
#
loop_
_entity.id
_entity.type
_entity.pdbx_description
1 polymer ?
#
loop_
_entity_poly.entity_id
_entity_poly.type
_entity_poly.pdbx_seq_one_letter_code
_entity_poly.pdbx_strand_id
1 'polypeptide(L)'
;MLADFRNYDPKNQYYPTLQADFNQHKDFAIGAPAPDFKLPSATGDTVHLHDFAGKLVYLNFWKSTNGLCLRDLAYAQELMRKFEGKNITFINIALDENEQAWKQLVTVKKLPGVQVRVPGGGLRSMVAKEYALQEVPTYMLVGEDGTFLNTKPKRLSSRAAVDEINQSFGKASTYTSAIDFPATKK
;
A
#
# COMPACT_ATOMS: atom_id res chain seq x y z
N MET A 1 20.53 -1.77 9.73
CA MET A 1 21.07 -1.04 8.56
C MET A 1 21.05 0.48 8.72
N LEU A 2 20.00 1.11 9.27
CA LEU A 2 20.01 2.58 9.51
C LEU A 2 20.77 3.02 10.76
N ALA A 3 21.01 2.12 11.73
CA ALA A 3 21.80 2.43 12.92
C ALA A 3 23.28 2.71 12.61
N ASP A 4 23.81 2.16 11.51
CA ASP A 4 25.21 2.35 11.11
C ASP A 4 25.47 3.71 10.46
N PHE A 5 24.43 4.41 9.99
CA PHE A 5 24.56 5.77 9.42
C PHE A 5 24.97 6.82 10.45
N ARG A 6 24.82 6.58 11.75
CA ARG A 6 25.28 7.53 12.80
C ARG A 6 26.79 7.71 12.84
N ASN A 7 27.54 6.77 12.27
CA ASN A 7 29.01 6.80 12.20
C ASN A 7 29.51 7.29 10.83
N TYR A 8 28.62 7.71 9.93
CA TYR A 8 29.01 8.19 8.61
C TYR A 8 29.49 9.64 8.72
N ASP A 9 30.64 9.93 8.10
CA ASP A 9 31.19 11.28 8.00
C ASP A 9 30.23 12.16 7.20
N PRO A 10 29.62 13.21 7.82
CA PRO A 10 28.72 14.13 7.11
C PRO A 10 29.40 14.92 5.98
N LYS A 11 30.73 14.89 5.90
CA LYS A 11 31.51 15.48 4.81
C LYS A 11 31.69 14.53 3.61
N ASN A 12 31.19 13.29 3.70
CA ASN A 12 31.20 12.36 2.57
C ASN A 12 30.34 12.89 1.43
N GLN A 13 30.91 12.92 0.23
CA GLN A 13 30.23 13.43 -0.98
C GLN A 13 28.90 12.74 -1.31
N TYR A 14 28.67 11.51 -0.82
CA TYR A 14 27.45 10.74 -1.03
C TYR A 14 26.39 10.98 0.05
N TYR A 15 26.75 11.62 1.17
CA TYR A 15 25.83 11.85 2.28
C TYR A 15 24.56 12.63 1.88
N PRO A 16 24.66 13.75 1.10
CA PRO A 16 23.47 14.48 0.66
C PRO A 16 22.53 13.63 -0.21
N THR A 17 23.09 12.81 -1.08
CA THR A 17 22.29 11.91 -1.96
C THR A 17 21.58 10.84 -1.15
N LEU A 18 22.28 10.19 -0.21
CA LEU A 18 21.72 9.18 0.67
C LEU A 18 20.66 9.76 1.61
N GLN A 19 20.88 10.99 2.09
CA GLN A 19 19.92 11.69 2.95
C GLN A 19 18.66 12.11 2.16
N ALA A 20 18.83 12.56 0.92
CA ALA A 20 17.72 12.87 0.02
C ALA A 20 16.90 11.62 -0.30
N ASP A 21 17.55 10.51 -0.62
CA ASP A 21 16.93 9.22 -0.87
C ASP A 21 16.19 8.69 0.38
N PHE A 22 16.82 8.77 1.54
CA PHE A 22 16.19 8.42 2.82
C PHE A 22 14.96 9.29 3.10
N ASN A 23 15.07 10.62 2.95
CA ASN A 23 13.95 11.53 3.17
C ASN A 23 12.79 11.29 2.20
N GLN A 24 13.10 10.87 0.96
CA GLN A 24 12.09 10.51 -0.03
C GLN A 24 11.35 9.20 0.32
N HIS A 25 12.02 8.26 0.99
CA HIS A 25 11.49 6.93 1.27
C HIS A 25 11.10 6.71 2.75
N LYS A 26 11.41 7.65 3.66
CA LYS A 26 11.10 7.51 5.09
C LYS A 26 9.61 7.33 5.38
N ASP A 27 8.75 7.95 4.55
CA ASP A 27 7.30 7.91 4.68
C ASP A 27 6.72 6.55 4.23
N PHE A 28 7.57 5.68 3.64
CA PHE A 28 7.23 4.30 3.25
C PHE A 28 7.99 3.25 4.07
N ALA A 29 8.58 3.65 5.18
CA ALA A 29 9.21 2.72 6.10
C ALA A 29 8.15 1.86 6.79
N ILE A 30 8.50 0.60 7.09
CA ILE A 30 7.68 -0.23 7.98
C ILE A 30 7.49 0.53 9.28
N GLY A 31 6.22 0.68 9.71
CA GLY A 31 5.83 1.45 10.87
C GLY A 31 5.47 2.90 10.62
N ALA A 32 5.76 3.46 9.46
CA ALA A 32 5.26 4.77 9.11
C ALA A 32 3.73 4.73 8.89
N PRO A 33 2.99 5.80 9.22
CA PRO A 33 1.57 5.89 8.91
C PRO A 33 1.33 5.75 7.41
N ALA A 34 0.38 4.90 7.01
CA ALA A 34 -0.05 4.83 5.62
C ALA A 34 -0.82 6.12 5.25
N PRO A 35 -0.53 6.74 4.10
CA PRO A 35 -1.27 7.91 3.65
C PRO A 35 -2.77 7.61 3.56
N ASP A 36 -3.61 8.49 4.10
CA ASP A 36 -5.05 8.36 3.91
C ASP A 36 -5.43 8.76 2.48
N PHE A 37 -6.47 8.13 1.96
CA PHE A 37 -7.04 8.48 0.67
C PHE A 37 -8.55 8.70 0.80
N LYS A 38 -9.09 9.44 -0.16
CA LYS A 38 -10.53 9.64 -0.33
C LYS A 38 -10.88 9.28 -1.77
N LEU A 39 -11.43 8.09 -1.99
CA LEU A 39 -11.66 7.53 -3.32
C LEU A 39 -13.09 7.08 -3.53
N PRO A 40 -13.67 7.28 -4.73
CA PRO A 40 -14.98 6.76 -5.08
C PRO A 40 -14.92 5.23 -5.27
N SER A 41 -15.92 4.55 -4.71
CA SER A 41 -16.14 3.13 -4.93
C SER A 41 -16.85 2.86 -6.26
N ALA A 42 -16.93 1.58 -6.64
CA ALA A 42 -17.69 1.17 -7.82
C ALA A 42 -19.21 1.44 -7.67
N THR A 43 -19.72 1.47 -6.44
CA THR A 43 -21.11 1.77 -6.09
C THR A 43 -21.39 3.27 -5.98
N GLY A 44 -20.37 4.11 -6.00
CA GLY A 44 -20.48 5.57 -5.92
C GLY A 44 -20.26 6.15 -4.53
N ASP A 45 -20.07 5.30 -3.51
CA ASP A 45 -19.74 5.73 -2.17
C ASP A 45 -18.31 6.28 -2.11
N THR A 46 -18.04 7.13 -1.12
CA THR A 46 -16.67 7.57 -0.83
C THR A 46 -16.07 6.66 0.22
N VAL A 47 -14.84 6.20 -0.03
CA VAL A 47 -14.07 5.30 0.85
C VAL A 47 -12.78 5.98 1.26
N HIS A 48 -12.48 5.95 2.55
CA HIS A 48 -11.22 6.40 3.14
C HIS A 48 -10.43 5.20 3.70
N LEU A 49 -9.10 5.32 3.79
CA LEU A 49 -8.31 4.28 4.46
C LEU A 49 -8.67 4.20 5.95
N HIS A 50 -8.87 5.35 6.60
CA HIS A 50 -9.22 5.39 8.03
C HIS A 50 -10.58 4.77 8.38
N ASP A 51 -11.47 4.54 7.41
CA ASP A 51 -12.73 3.79 7.61
C ASP A 51 -12.48 2.35 8.06
N PHE A 52 -11.27 1.85 7.86
CA PHE A 52 -10.84 0.50 8.21
C PHE A 52 -9.90 0.46 9.42
N ALA A 53 -9.84 1.54 10.20
CA ALA A 53 -9.06 1.56 11.44
C ALA A 53 -9.44 0.37 12.35
N GLY A 54 -8.44 -0.25 12.97
CA GLY A 54 -8.62 -1.46 13.78
C GLY A 54 -8.70 -2.75 12.96
N LYS A 55 -8.53 -2.70 11.62
CA LYS A 55 -8.47 -3.88 10.76
C LYS A 55 -7.10 -3.97 10.09
N LEU A 56 -6.66 -5.19 9.83
CA LEU A 56 -5.58 -5.42 8.88
C LEU A 56 -6.07 -5.02 7.48
N VAL A 57 -5.31 -4.23 6.73
CA VAL A 57 -5.71 -3.80 5.38
C VAL A 57 -4.66 -4.26 4.37
N TYR A 58 -5.12 -5.01 3.37
CA TYR A 58 -4.29 -5.40 2.24
C TYR A 58 -4.64 -4.50 1.04
N LEU A 59 -3.75 -3.58 0.69
CA LEU A 59 -3.89 -2.68 -0.46
C LEU A 59 -3.35 -3.35 -1.72
N ASN A 60 -4.12 -3.29 -2.80
CA ASN A 60 -3.74 -3.73 -4.14
C ASN A 60 -3.93 -2.59 -5.12
N PHE A 61 -2.84 -2.00 -5.60
CA PHE A 61 -2.84 -1.01 -6.68
C PHE A 61 -2.76 -1.71 -8.02
N TRP A 62 -3.74 -1.50 -8.89
CA TRP A 62 -3.89 -2.27 -10.10
C TRP A 62 -4.45 -1.45 -11.28
N LYS A 63 -4.45 -2.05 -12.46
CA LYS A 63 -5.02 -1.46 -13.68
C LYS A 63 -5.69 -2.55 -14.52
N SER A 64 -6.88 -2.27 -15.05
CA SER A 64 -7.66 -3.24 -15.83
C SER A 64 -7.00 -3.61 -17.17
N THR A 65 -6.13 -2.76 -17.67
CA THR A 65 -5.36 -2.98 -18.90
C THR A 65 -4.07 -3.76 -18.68
N ASN A 66 -3.71 -4.10 -17.43
CA ASN A 66 -2.49 -4.84 -17.10
C ASN A 66 -2.81 -6.34 -16.89
N GLY A 67 -2.27 -7.20 -17.75
CA GLY A 67 -2.52 -8.65 -17.72
C GLY A 67 -2.05 -9.33 -16.43
N LEU A 68 -0.98 -8.83 -15.78
CA LEU A 68 -0.53 -9.34 -14.48
C LEU A 68 -1.54 -9.03 -13.39
N CYS A 69 -2.10 -7.82 -13.37
CA CYS A 69 -3.14 -7.42 -12.43
C CYS A 69 -4.38 -8.31 -12.56
N LEU A 70 -4.85 -8.53 -13.81
CA LEU A 70 -6.01 -9.37 -14.06
C LEU A 70 -5.79 -10.82 -13.62
N ARG A 71 -4.60 -11.35 -13.84
CA ARG A 71 -4.23 -12.70 -13.39
C ARG A 71 -4.23 -12.80 -11.86
N ASP A 72 -3.66 -11.84 -11.16
CA ASP A 72 -3.65 -11.83 -9.70
C ASP A 72 -5.06 -11.71 -9.10
N LEU A 73 -5.91 -10.87 -9.70
CA LEU A 73 -7.31 -10.74 -9.28
C LEU A 73 -8.12 -12.03 -9.45
N ALA A 74 -7.77 -12.87 -10.44
CA ALA A 74 -8.41 -14.18 -10.59
C ALA A 74 -8.14 -15.11 -9.39
N TYR A 75 -6.97 -15.01 -8.76
CA TYR A 75 -6.63 -15.78 -7.55
C TYR A 75 -7.12 -15.11 -6.26
N ALA A 76 -7.34 -13.78 -6.29
CA ALA A 76 -7.73 -13.01 -5.13
C ALA A 76 -9.02 -13.52 -4.47
N GLN A 77 -9.99 -13.95 -5.26
CA GLN A 77 -11.28 -14.45 -4.76
C GLN A 77 -11.13 -15.68 -3.86
N GLU A 78 -10.28 -16.63 -4.25
CA GLU A 78 -10.02 -17.83 -3.44
C GLU A 78 -9.25 -17.46 -2.18
N LEU A 79 -8.25 -16.59 -2.29
CA LEU A 79 -7.47 -16.14 -1.14
C LEU A 79 -8.35 -15.40 -0.14
N MET A 80 -9.18 -14.46 -0.59
CA MET A 80 -10.05 -13.66 0.28
C MET A 80 -11.08 -14.52 1.02
N ARG A 81 -11.60 -15.58 0.39
CA ARG A 81 -12.50 -16.55 1.08
C ARG A 81 -11.85 -17.22 2.29
N LYS A 82 -10.53 -17.44 2.27
CA LYS A 82 -9.80 -18.01 3.43
C LYS A 82 -9.79 -17.08 4.64
N PHE A 83 -10.08 -15.82 4.42
CA PHE A 83 -10.09 -14.77 5.45
C PHE A 83 -11.50 -14.26 5.77
N GLU A 84 -12.55 -14.89 5.25
CA GLU A 84 -13.93 -14.56 5.63
C GLU A 84 -14.11 -14.68 7.15
N GLY A 85 -14.75 -13.68 7.76
CA GLY A 85 -14.93 -13.58 9.20
C GLY A 85 -13.70 -13.17 10.01
N LYS A 86 -12.53 -12.97 9.38
CA LYS A 86 -11.34 -12.43 10.03
C LYS A 86 -11.31 -10.90 9.92
N ASN A 87 -10.57 -10.27 10.84
CA ASN A 87 -10.46 -8.81 10.91
C ASN A 87 -9.48 -8.25 9.86
N ILE A 88 -9.77 -8.50 8.58
CA ILE A 88 -8.99 -8.00 7.44
C ILE A 88 -9.90 -7.45 6.36
N THR A 89 -9.45 -6.40 5.69
CA THR A 89 -10.08 -5.83 4.50
C THR A 89 -9.10 -5.82 3.35
N PHE A 90 -9.57 -6.22 2.17
CA PHE A 90 -8.83 -6.12 0.91
C PHE A 90 -9.38 -4.94 0.11
N ILE A 91 -8.52 -3.96 -0.17
CA ILE A 91 -8.90 -2.75 -0.93
C ILE A 91 -8.15 -2.78 -2.26
N ASN A 92 -8.90 -2.83 -3.35
CA ASN A 92 -8.36 -2.81 -4.71
C ASN A 92 -8.50 -1.39 -5.26
N ILE A 93 -7.37 -0.70 -5.42
CA ILE A 93 -7.28 0.69 -5.85
C ILE A 93 -6.91 0.72 -7.33
N ALA A 94 -7.87 1.01 -8.17
CA ALA A 94 -7.68 1.05 -9.61
C ALA A 94 -7.06 2.38 -10.07
N LEU A 95 -6.01 2.29 -10.89
CA LEU A 95 -5.37 3.43 -11.55
C LEU A 95 -5.83 3.59 -13.00
N ASP A 96 -7.05 3.14 -13.29
CA ASP A 96 -7.66 3.23 -14.61
C ASP A 96 -8.11 4.66 -14.92
N GLU A 97 -7.77 5.17 -16.08
CA GLU A 97 -8.23 6.47 -16.56
C GLU A 97 -9.70 6.39 -17.01
N ASN A 98 -10.13 5.28 -17.62
CA ASN A 98 -11.50 5.05 -18.05
C ASN A 98 -12.36 4.46 -16.92
N GLU A 99 -13.16 5.30 -16.30
CA GLU A 99 -14.04 4.91 -15.20
C GLU A 99 -15.12 3.91 -15.62
N GLN A 100 -15.72 4.10 -16.79
CA GLN A 100 -16.79 3.21 -17.25
C GLN A 100 -16.29 1.80 -17.52
N ALA A 101 -15.12 1.67 -18.17
CA ALA A 101 -14.51 0.38 -18.43
C ALA A 101 -14.14 -0.34 -17.13
N TRP A 102 -13.58 0.38 -16.15
CA TRP A 102 -13.31 -0.15 -14.83
C TRP A 102 -14.59 -0.62 -14.11
N LYS A 103 -15.63 0.22 -14.03
CA LYS A 103 -16.90 -0.14 -13.39
C LYS A 103 -17.54 -1.37 -14.04
N GLN A 104 -17.53 -1.42 -15.37
CA GLN A 104 -18.03 -2.57 -16.11
C GLN A 104 -17.28 -3.84 -15.75
N LEU A 105 -15.95 -3.78 -15.73
CA LEU A 105 -15.11 -4.93 -15.36
C LEU A 105 -15.39 -5.43 -13.94
N VAL A 106 -15.42 -4.50 -12.96
CA VAL A 106 -15.70 -4.80 -11.56
C VAL A 106 -17.05 -5.50 -11.41
N THR A 107 -18.07 -4.98 -12.07
CA THR A 107 -19.45 -5.51 -12.01
C THR A 107 -19.57 -6.87 -12.70
N VAL A 108 -19.09 -6.99 -13.94
CA VAL A 108 -19.21 -8.23 -14.74
C VAL A 108 -18.40 -9.36 -14.12
N LYS A 109 -17.19 -9.06 -13.64
CA LYS A 109 -16.32 -10.06 -13.01
C LYS A 109 -16.63 -10.30 -11.53
N LYS A 110 -17.52 -9.51 -10.94
CA LYS A 110 -17.85 -9.57 -9.49
C LYS A 110 -16.58 -9.60 -8.65
N LEU A 111 -15.68 -8.64 -8.91
CA LEU A 111 -14.38 -8.60 -8.25
C LEU A 111 -14.55 -8.49 -6.73
N PRO A 112 -13.82 -9.31 -5.95
CA PRO A 112 -13.96 -9.35 -4.50
C PRO A 112 -13.28 -8.16 -3.82
N GLY A 113 -13.66 -7.92 -2.56
CA GLY A 113 -13.10 -6.84 -1.74
C GLY A 113 -13.67 -5.46 -2.07
N VAL A 114 -13.14 -4.44 -1.43
CA VAL A 114 -13.53 -3.05 -1.66
C VAL A 114 -12.89 -2.58 -2.97
N GLN A 115 -13.71 -2.10 -3.90
CA GLN A 115 -13.26 -1.65 -5.22
C GLN A 115 -13.36 -0.13 -5.28
N VAL A 116 -12.22 0.55 -5.35
CA VAL A 116 -12.13 2.01 -5.48
C VAL A 116 -11.26 2.39 -6.67
N ARG A 117 -11.44 3.60 -7.19
CA ARG A 117 -10.67 4.10 -8.33
C ARG A 117 -10.11 5.49 -8.03
N VAL A 118 -8.88 5.71 -8.46
CA VAL A 118 -8.27 7.03 -8.43
C VAL A 118 -8.86 7.90 -9.55
N PRO A 119 -9.51 9.02 -9.25
CA PRO A 119 -10.00 9.94 -10.28
C PRO A 119 -8.85 10.39 -11.20
N GLY A 120 -9.10 10.34 -12.53
CA GLY A 120 -8.07 10.62 -13.54
C GLY A 120 -7.06 9.48 -13.75
N GLY A 121 -6.93 8.55 -12.81
CA GLY A 121 -6.06 7.37 -12.91
C GLY A 121 -4.57 7.67 -13.07
N GLY A 122 -3.82 6.62 -13.43
CA GLY A 122 -2.41 6.69 -13.79
C GLY A 122 -1.42 6.85 -12.63
N LEU A 123 -0.15 6.52 -12.93
CA LEU A 123 0.96 6.61 -11.96
C LEU A 123 1.37 8.06 -11.63
N ARG A 124 0.80 9.07 -12.33
CA ARG A 124 1.05 10.49 -12.06
C ARG A 124 0.01 11.11 -11.10
N SER A 125 -1.01 10.36 -10.72
CA SER A 125 -2.02 10.79 -9.76
C SER A 125 -1.42 11.10 -8.39
N MET A 126 -2.14 11.90 -7.58
CA MET A 126 -1.69 12.24 -6.23
C MET A 126 -1.52 10.98 -5.37
N VAL A 127 -2.50 10.10 -5.36
CA VAL A 127 -2.45 8.82 -4.61
C VAL A 127 -1.24 7.98 -5.04
N ALA A 128 -0.96 7.88 -6.35
CA ALA A 128 0.19 7.14 -6.83
C ALA A 128 1.52 7.74 -6.33
N LYS A 129 1.61 9.07 -6.23
CA LYS A 129 2.78 9.76 -5.66
C LYS A 129 2.89 9.58 -4.16
N GLU A 130 1.78 9.74 -3.43
CA GLU A 130 1.72 9.55 -1.97
C GLU A 130 2.09 8.12 -1.55
N TYR A 131 1.78 7.14 -2.38
CA TYR A 131 2.15 5.74 -2.19
C TYR A 131 3.44 5.33 -2.93
N ALA A 132 4.19 6.29 -3.48
CA ALA A 132 5.44 6.10 -4.25
C ALA A 132 5.36 4.99 -5.29
N LEU A 133 4.21 4.85 -5.97
CA LEU A 133 3.99 3.80 -6.94
C LEU A 133 4.85 4.02 -8.20
N GLN A 134 5.63 3.02 -8.55
CA GLN A 134 6.44 3.01 -9.78
C GLN A 134 5.78 2.15 -10.87
N GLU A 135 5.02 1.13 -10.47
CA GLU A 135 4.39 0.18 -11.37
C GLU A 135 3.13 -0.43 -10.74
N VAL A 136 2.37 -1.19 -11.53
CA VAL A 136 1.28 -2.04 -11.08
C VAL A 136 1.42 -3.46 -11.65
N PRO A 137 1.03 -4.51 -10.93
CA PRO A 137 0.44 -4.49 -9.61
C PRO A 137 1.46 -4.17 -8.50
N THR A 138 1.08 -3.32 -7.55
CA THR A 138 1.82 -3.05 -6.32
C THR A 138 0.93 -3.34 -5.14
N TYR A 139 1.49 -3.94 -4.10
CA TYR A 139 0.77 -4.35 -2.90
C TYR A 139 1.40 -3.73 -1.66
N MET A 140 0.57 -3.45 -0.64
CA MET A 140 1.03 -3.00 0.66
C MET A 140 0.14 -3.60 1.75
N LEU A 141 0.70 -3.83 2.92
CA LEU A 141 0.00 -4.34 4.08
C LEU A 141 0.05 -3.29 5.18
N VAL A 142 -1.13 -2.88 5.65
CA VAL A 142 -1.32 -1.87 6.69
C VAL A 142 -1.90 -2.55 7.92
N GLY A 143 -1.31 -2.27 9.06
CA GLY A 143 -1.72 -2.80 10.36
C GLY A 143 -3.01 -2.19 10.90
N GLU A 144 -3.52 -2.76 11.97
CA GLU A 144 -4.72 -2.30 12.67
C GLU A 144 -4.57 -0.87 13.24
N ASP A 145 -3.32 -0.44 13.46
CA ASP A 145 -2.94 0.92 13.90
C ASP A 145 -2.80 1.93 12.74
N GLY A 146 -3.04 1.52 11.49
CA GLY A 146 -2.91 2.36 10.30
C GLY A 146 -1.47 2.55 9.82
N THR A 147 -0.50 1.79 10.33
CA THR A 147 0.91 1.87 9.91
C THR A 147 1.28 0.77 8.91
N PHE A 148 2.30 0.99 8.08
CA PHE A 148 2.77 -0.04 7.17
C PHE A 148 3.42 -1.21 7.93
N LEU A 149 2.91 -2.41 7.74
CA LEU A 149 3.54 -3.67 8.18
C LEU A 149 4.48 -4.23 7.12
N ASN A 150 4.13 -4.07 5.86
CA ASN A 150 4.97 -4.45 4.72
C ASN A 150 4.58 -3.63 3.48
N THR A 151 5.57 -3.01 2.83
CA THR A 151 5.37 -2.22 1.61
C THR A 151 5.60 -3.03 0.33
N LYS A 152 5.97 -4.31 0.45
CA LYS A 152 6.15 -5.27 -0.66
C LYS A 152 5.69 -6.67 -0.24
N PRO A 153 4.45 -6.85 0.21
CA PRO A 153 3.93 -8.15 0.62
C PRO A 153 3.86 -9.11 -0.57
N LYS A 154 3.69 -10.39 -0.26
CA LYS A 154 3.50 -11.43 -1.28
C LYS A 154 2.24 -11.15 -2.09
N ARG A 155 2.33 -11.34 -3.40
CA ARG A 155 1.21 -11.13 -4.34
C ARG A 155 0.02 -12.02 -4.00
N LEU A 156 -1.19 -11.56 -4.31
CA LEU A 156 -2.43 -12.31 -4.09
C LEU A 156 -2.45 -13.70 -4.77
N SER A 157 -1.68 -13.87 -5.85
CA SER A 157 -1.50 -15.16 -6.53
C SER A 157 -0.48 -16.09 -5.85
N SER A 158 0.23 -15.63 -4.83
CA SER A 158 1.23 -16.42 -4.11
C SER A 158 0.60 -17.19 -2.95
N ARG A 159 0.90 -18.48 -2.83
CA ARG A 159 0.49 -19.29 -1.66
C ARG A 159 1.04 -18.72 -0.34
N ALA A 160 2.26 -18.16 -0.39
CA ALA A 160 2.89 -17.55 0.78
C ALA A 160 2.18 -16.26 1.28
N ALA A 161 1.28 -15.67 0.49
CA ALA A 161 0.47 -14.53 0.95
C ALA A 161 -0.45 -14.90 2.12
N VAL A 162 -0.98 -16.13 2.14
CA VAL A 162 -1.82 -16.62 3.24
C VAL A 162 -1.04 -16.64 4.56
N ASP A 163 0.17 -17.17 4.52
CA ASP A 163 1.03 -17.28 5.71
C ASP A 163 1.46 -15.89 6.20
N GLU A 164 1.84 -15.00 5.28
CA GLU A 164 2.21 -13.62 5.60
C GLU A 164 1.05 -12.86 6.24
N ILE A 165 -0.14 -12.93 5.68
CA ILE A 165 -1.33 -12.29 6.23
C ILE A 165 -1.64 -12.87 7.62
N ASN A 166 -1.61 -14.18 7.80
CA ASN A 166 -1.85 -14.81 9.11
C ASN A 166 -0.84 -14.35 10.17
N GLN A 167 0.42 -14.20 9.79
CA GLN A 167 1.48 -13.71 10.69
C GLN A 167 1.37 -12.22 11.01
N SER A 168 0.54 -11.48 10.29
CA SER A 168 0.40 -10.03 10.42
C SER A 168 -0.75 -9.61 11.33
N PHE A 169 -1.66 -10.52 11.68
CA PHE A 169 -2.72 -10.22 12.64
C PHE A 169 -2.14 -9.89 14.04
N GLY A 170 -2.67 -8.84 14.65
CA GLY A 170 -2.26 -8.41 15.99
C GLY A 170 -0.85 -7.80 16.08
N LYS A 171 -0.17 -7.61 14.94
CA LYS A 171 1.09 -6.89 14.91
C LYS A 171 0.82 -5.39 14.84
N ALA A 172 1.23 -4.66 15.89
CA ALA A 172 1.50 -3.24 15.79
C ALA A 172 2.92 -3.07 15.27
N SER A 173 3.13 -2.11 14.38
CA SER A 173 4.48 -1.80 13.93
C SER A 173 5.23 -1.10 15.05
N THR A 174 6.40 -1.62 15.43
CA THR A 174 7.33 -0.92 16.32
C THR A 174 8.10 0.13 15.52
N TYR A 175 7.39 1.16 15.06
CA TYR A 175 8.06 2.35 14.53
C TYR A 175 8.65 3.12 15.69
N THR A 176 9.96 3.02 15.85
CA THR A 176 10.68 3.93 16.73
C THR A 176 11.08 5.13 15.89
N SER A 177 10.40 6.25 16.08
CA SER A 177 10.76 7.57 15.49
C SER A 177 12.11 8.11 15.97
N ALA A 178 12.98 7.23 16.48
CA ALA A 178 14.27 7.56 17.05
C ALA A 178 15.36 7.78 15.98
N ILE A 179 15.08 8.65 15.00
CA ILE A 179 16.15 9.33 14.28
C ILE A 179 15.90 10.83 14.44
N ASP A 180 16.16 11.33 15.67
CA ASP A 180 16.41 12.73 15.90
C ASP A 180 17.72 13.08 15.18
N PHE A 181 17.62 13.69 14.03
CA PHE A 181 18.76 14.38 13.43
C PHE A 181 19.07 15.60 14.32
N PRO A 182 20.33 15.77 14.77
CA PRO A 182 20.70 16.96 15.52
C PRO A 182 20.36 18.18 14.66
N ALA A 183 19.52 19.07 15.21
CA ALA A 183 19.21 20.34 14.58
C ALA A 183 20.53 21.03 14.22
N THR A 184 20.72 21.35 12.94
CA THR A 184 21.81 22.17 12.46
C THR A 184 21.77 23.50 13.22
N LYS A 185 22.67 23.67 14.19
CA LYS A 185 22.91 24.99 14.79
C LYS A 185 23.35 25.93 13.67
N LYS A 186 22.59 27.01 13.48
CA LYS A 186 22.97 28.15 12.65
C LYS A 186 24.22 28.77 13.20
#